data_3c875deddbaa7ed6869c0fe51f9abc23
#
_entry.id   3c875deddbaa7ed6869c0fe51f9abc23
#
_cell.length_a   1.000
_cell.length_b   1.000
_cell.length_c   1.000
_cell.angle_alpha   90.00
_cell.angle_beta   90.00
_cell.angle_gamma   90.00
#
_symmetry.space_group_name_H-M   'P 1'
#
loop_
_entity.id
_entity.type
_entity.pdbx_description
1 polymer ?
#
loop_
_entity_poly.entity_id
_entity_poly.type
_entity_poly.pdbx_seq_one_letter_code
_entity_poly.pdbx_strand_id
1 'polypeptide(L)'
;MTRLRTVFMGTPNFAAGILEMLAARGDLVEIVSVVTQPDRPRGRGKKLSPSPVKEWALAHEIPVLQPERARDAAFAAELRALAPDVAVVAAFGQILTQEILDIPVHGCINVHASLLPKYRGAAPIQHAIMDGETATGITTMQMDAGLDTGDMLLRREVPIHADTTYGTLHDTLMAAGAELLVETIEQLAEGTLVRTPQEGESSYASRIVRETAVIDWARPAQEIDALVRGLNPVPYAQTTLDDAVYKIGALRLTGCAASAPAGTIVSADRKSGLTVAAGDEDIEITEIQAPGKKMMPASAFLNGCALTSGTRFLS
;
A
#
# COMPACT_ATOMS: atom_id res chain seq x y z
N MET A 1 -10.54 2.83 -33.47
CA MET A 1 -10.95 3.78 -32.40
C MET A 1 -9.90 4.85 -32.26
N THR A 2 -10.27 6.08 -31.94
CA THR A 2 -9.30 7.14 -31.62
C THR A 2 -8.69 6.83 -30.25
N ARG A 3 -7.35 6.84 -30.13
CA ARG A 3 -6.67 6.63 -28.85
C ARG A 3 -7.03 7.74 -27.88
N LEU A 4 -7.30 7.40 -26.61
CA LEU A 4 -7.59 8.38 -25.57
C LEU A 4 -6.29 9.08 -25.14
N ARG A 5 -6.27 10.40 -25.21
CA ARG A 5 -5.19 11.23 -24.66
C ARG A 5 -5.25 11.16 -23.13
N THR A 6 -4.29 10.47 -22.56
CA THR A 6 -4.33 10.09 -21.14
C THR A 6 -3.21 10.80 -20.37
N VAL A 7 -3.58 11.45 -19.27
CA VAL A 7 -2.63 11.89 -18.24
C VAL A 7 -2.65 10.88 -17.12
N PHE A 8 -1.49 10.38 -16.71
CA PHE A 8 -1.37 9.45 -15.59
C PHE A 8 -0.82 10.16 -14.35
N MET A 9 -1.50 10.05 -13.20
CA MET A 9 -1.12 10.67 -11.94
C MET A 9 -0.79 9.60 -10.91
N GLY A 10 0.47 9.50 -10.48
CA GLY A 10 0.89 8.47 -9.54
C GLY A 10 2.29 8.70 -8.99
N THR A 11 2.69 7.94 -7.95
CA THR A 11 3.98 8.16 -7.31
C THR A 11 4.77 6.87 -7.04
N PRO A 12 4.26 5.87 -6.25
CA PRO A 12 5.02 4.69 -5.84
C PRO A 12 5.07 3.59 -6.92
N ASN A 13 5.73 2.48 -6.59
CA ASN A 13 5.84 1.30 -7.46
C ASN A 13 4.48 0.77 -7.90
N PHE A 14 3.48 0.78 -7.02
CA PHE A 14 2.11 0.41 -7.36
C PHE A 14 1.59 1.17 -8.58
N ALA A 15 1.78 2.48 -8.58
CA ALA A 15 1.37 3.34 -9.70
C ALA A 15 2.23 3.09 -10.96
N ALA A 16 3.54 2.90 -10.80
CA ALA A 16 4.42 2.66 -11.95
C ALA A 16 4.09 1.35 -12.67
N GLY A 17 3.78 0.26 -11.94
CA GLY A 17 3.37 -1.00 -12.54
C GLY A 17 2.04 -0.91 -13.28
N ILE A 18 1.08 -0.15 -12.75
CA ILE A 18 -0.21 0.12 -13.43
C ILE A 18 0.02 0.97 -14.69
N LEU A 19 0.87 2.01 -14.61
CA LEU A 19 1.23 2.85 -15.75
C LEU A 19 1.88 2.04 -16.88
N GLU A 20 2.81 1.15 -16.55
CA GLU A 20 3.52 0.32 -17.53
C GLU A 20 2.54 -0.55 -18.34
N MET A 21 1.62 -1.23 -17.68
CA MET A 21 0.61 -2.06 -18.36
C MET A 21 -0.38 -1.24 -19.18
N LEU A 22 -0.81 -0.08 -18.68
CA LEU A 22 -1.67 0.82 -19.44
C LEU A 22 -0.97 1.34 -20.68
N ALA A 23 0.29 1.78 -20.58
CA ALA A 23 1.08 2.30 -21.68
C ALA A 23 1.38 1.24 -22.77
N ALA A 24 1.47 -0.05 -22.38
CA ALA A 24 1.59 -1.15 -23.35
C ALA A 24 0.38 -1.25 -24.30
N ARG A 25 -0.76 -0.64 -23.94
CA ARG A 25 -1.98 -0.55 -24.76
C ARG A 25 -1.97 0.73 -25.62
N GLY A 26 -0.90 0.90 -26.39
CA GLY A 26 -0.76 2.02 -27.34
C GLY A 26 -1.80 2.06 -28.47
N ASP A 27 -2.60 1.00 -28.59
CA ASP A 27 -3.80 0.94 -29.44
C ASP A 27 -4.99 1.69 -28.82
N LEU A 28 -5.04 1.76 -27.49
CA LEU A 28 -6.14 2.28 -26.69
C LEU A 28 -5.86 3.68 -26.14
N VAL A 29 -4.65 3.91 -25.64
CA VAL A 29 -4.25 5.18 -25.00
C VAL A 29 -2.99 5.80 -25.62
N GLU A 30 -2.90 7.11 -25.51
CA GLU A 30 -1.69 7.90 -25.69
C GLU A 30 -1.34 8.58 -24.36
N ILE A 31 -0.28 8.15 -23.68
CA ILE A 31 0.17 8.81 -22.46
C ILE A 31 0.84 10.13 -22.80
N VAL A 32 0.11 11.23 -22.68
CA VAL A 32 0.60 12.57 -23.08
C VAL A 32 1.47 13.21 -22.00
N SER A 33 1.30 12.82 -20.73
CA SER A 33 2.14 13.26 -19.62
C SER A 33 1.91 12.36 -18.41
N VAL A 34 2.90 12.33 -17.51
CA VAL A 34 2.70 11.82 -16.16
C VAL A 34 2.81 12.93 -15.12
N VAL A 35 2.03 12.80 -14.06
CA VAL A 35 2.06 13.71 -12.90
C VAL A 35 2.48 12.91 -11.69
N THR A 36 3.51 13.37 -10.99
CA THR A 36 4.02 12.69 -9.80
C THR A 36 4.42 13.69 -8.72
N GLN A 37 4.60 13.22 -7.49
CA GLN A 37 5.09 14.07 -6.41
C GLN A 37 6.50 14.59 -6.71
N PRO A 38 6.86 15.79 -6.23
CA PRO A 38 8.24 16.30 -6.31
C PRO A 38 9.26 15.32 -5.76
N ASP A 39 10.47 15.36 -6.32
CA ASP A 39 11.58 14.53 -5.85
C ASP A 39 11.84 14.79 -4.36
N ARG A 40 12.02 13.72 -3.60
CA ARG A 40 12.25 13.82 -2.15
C ARG A 40 13.55 13.12 -1.75
N PRO A 41 14.22 13.60 -0.69
CA PRO A 41 15.39 12.92 -0.14
C PRO A 41 15.04 11.49 0.29
N ARG A 42 15.75 10.49 -0.23
CA ARG A 42 15.60 9.06 0.11
C ARG A 42 16.91 8.44 0.60
N GLY A 43 16.79 7.42 1.44
CA GLY A 43 17.90 6.56 1.87
C GLY A 43 18.93 7.23 2.76
N ARG A 44 20.02 6.48 3.03
CA ARG A 44 21.20 6.98 3.76
C ARG A 44 21.91 8.01 2.90
N GLY A 45 22.02 9.24 3.39
CA GLY A 45 22.64 10.36 2.65
C GLY A 45 21.66 11.36 2.04
N LYS A 46 20.33 11.17 2.17
CA LYS A 46 19.28 12.13 1.79
C LYS A 46 19.44 12.70 0.36
N LYS A 47 19.92 11.90 -0.60
CA LYS A 47 19.95 12.31 -2.01
C LYS A 47 18.52 12.42 -2.54
N LEU A 48 18.24 13.45 -3.31
CA LEU A 48 17.00 13.57 -4.08
C LEU A 48 16.90 12.37 -5.01
N SER A 49 15.81 11.64 -4.92
CA SER A 49 15.52 10.49 -5.79
C SER A 49 14.21 10.72 -6.48
N PRO A 50 14.13 10.45 -7.78
CA PRO A 50 12.87 10.48 -8.52
C PRO A 50 11.89 9.44 -7.95
N SER A 51 10.61 9.67 -8.21
CA SER A 51 9.58 8.66 -7.95
C SER A 51 9.66 7.53 -8.99
N PRO A 52 9.20 6.30 -8.69
CA PRO A 52 9.10 5.22 -9.66
C PRO A 52 8.35 5.61 -10.94
N VAL A 53 7.27 6.37 -10.83
CA VAL A 53 6.53 6.90 -12.00
C VAL A 53 7.38 7.87 -12.82
N LYS A 54 8.17 8.74 -12.17
CA LYS A 54 9.11 9.63 -12.90
C LYS A 54 10.23 8.84 -13.58
N GLU A 55 10.81 7.84 -12.90
CA GLU A 55 11.84 6.99 -13.49
C GLU A 55 11.32 6.29 -14.75
N TRP A 56 10.11 5.74 -14.68
CA TRP A 56 9.44 5.14 -15.81
C TRP A 56 9.24 6.15 -16.97
N ALA A 57 8.69 7.33 -16.65
CA ALA A 57 8.40 8.35 -17.65
C ALA A 57 9.65 8.85 -18.39
N LEU A 58 10.75 9.07 -17.66
CA LEU A 58 12.03 9.47 -18.23
C LEU A 58 12.60 8.40 -19.17
N ALA A 59 12.46 7.11 -18.81
CA ALA A 59 12.90 6.00 -19.65
C ALA A 59 12.09 5.87 -20.95
N HIS A 60 10.86 6.39 -20.98
CA HIS A 60 9.96 6.36 -22.15
C HIS A 60 9.80 7.72 -22.84
N GLU A 61 10.62 8.72 -22.47
CA GLU A 61 10.59 10.08 -23.03
C GLU A 61 9.22 10.77 -22.90
N ILE A 62 8.45 10.41 -21.86
CA ILE A 62 7.14 11.02 -21.56
C ILE A 62 7.33 12.28 -20.69
N PRO A 63 6.66 13.40 -21.02
CA PRO A 63 6.70 14.62 -20.21
C PRO A 63 6.24 14.38 -18.76
N VAL A 64 6.94 15.01 -17.79
CA VAL A 64 6.68 14.86 -16.37
C VAL A 64 6.29 16.19 -15.76
N LEU A 65 5.16 16.23 -15.05
CA LEU A 65 4.73 17.34 -14.22
C LEU A 65 4.89 16.97 -12.74
N GLN A 66 5.45 17.90 -11.96
CA GLN A 66 5.67 17.70 -10.51
C GLN A 66 5.14 18.90 -9.71
N PRO A 67 3.81 19.10 -9.66
CA PRO A 67 3.25 20.21 -8.91
C PRO A 67 3.54 20.04 -7.41
N GLU A 68 4.01 21.10 -6.75
CA GLU A 68 4.14 21.14 -5.30
C GLU A 68 2.77 20.94 -4.63
N ARG A 69 1.73 21.51 -5.23
CA ARG A 69 0.34 21.34 -4.83
C ARG A 69 -0.54 21.19 -6.07
N ALA A 70 -1.20 20.06 -6.20
CA ALA A 70 -2.09 19.80 -7.33
C ALA A 70 -3.32 20.76 -7.41
N ARG A 71 -3.59 21.51 -6.35
CA ARG A 71 -4.67 22.51 -6.29
C ARG A 71 -4.28 23.88 -6.85
N ASP A 72 -3.03 24.10 -7.25
CA ASP A 72 -2.56 25.39 -7.72
C ASP A 72 -3.04 25.66 -9.15
N ALA A 73 -3.46 26.91 -9.43
CA ALA A 73 -3.98 27.33 -10.72
C ALA A 73 -2.98 27.13 -11.87
N ALA A 74 -1.67 27.21 -11.57
CA ALA A 74 -0.63 26.95 -12.55
C ALA A 74 -0.70 25.51 -13.06
N PHE A 75 -0.86 24.52 -12.17
CA PHE A 75 -1.03 23.13 -12.55
C PHE A 75 -2.32 22.89 -13.35
N ALA A 76 -3.42 23.54 -12.97
CA ALA A 76 -4.66 23.48 -13.73
C ALA A 76 -4.48 23.98 -15.17
N ALA A 77 -3.73 25.07 -15.36
CA ALA A 77 -3.42 25.62 -16.69
C ALA A 77 -2.55 24.66 -17.52
N GLU A 78 -1.51 24.07 -16.92
CA GLU A 78 -0.67 23.06 -17.55
C GLU A 78 -1.48 21.82 -17.97
N LEU A 79 -2.34 21.32 -17.10
CA LEU A 79 -3.19 20.17 -17.36
C LEU A 79 -4.18 20.44 -18.51
N ARG A 80 -4.80 21.64 -18.55
CA ARG A 80 -5.69 22.04 -19.64
C ARG A 80 -4.95 22.13 -20.97
N ALA A 81 -3.71 22.61 -20.99
CA ALA A 81 -2.91 22.71 -22.20
C ALA A 81 -2.60 21.34 -22.82
N LEU A 82 -2.59 20.27 -22.03
CA LEU A 82 -2.43 18.89 -22.52
C LEU A 82 -3.69 18.37 -23.21
N ALA A 83 -4.86 18.99 -23.00
CA ALA A 83 -6.17 18.59 -23.54
C ALA A 83 -6.41 17.07 -23.36
N PRO A 84 -6.40 16.52 -22.13
CA PRO A 84 -6.59 15.11 -21.91
C PRO A 84 -8.04 14.68 -22.10
N ASP A 85 -8.25 13.50 -22.70
CA ASP A 85 -9.56 12.87 -22.74
C ASP A 85 -9.91 12.25 -21.38
N VAL A 86 -8.93 11.66 -20.70
CA VAL A 86 -9.09 11.03 -19.38
C VAL A 86 -7.82 11.23 -18.54
N ALA A 87 -7.99 11.39 -17.23
CA ALA A 87 -6.88 11.25 -16.28
C ALA A 87 -7.03 9.96 -15.48
N VAL A 88 -5.93 9.20 -15.35
CA VAL A 88 -5.85 8.01 -14.51
C VAL A 88 -5.06 8.35 -13.26
N VAL A 89 -5.58 7.98 -12.11
CA VAL A 89 -4.96 8.24 -10.81
C VAL A 89 -4.69 6.92 -10.09
N ALA A 90 -3.48 6.73 -9.59
CA ALA A 90 -3.12 5.58 -8.76
C ALA A 90 -2.09 6.02 -7.71
N ALA A 91 -2.46 5.98 -6.43
CA ALA A 91 -1.58 6.32 -5.31
C ALA A 91 -0.79 7.63 -5.55
N PHE A 92 -1.44 8.68 -6.00
CA PHE A 92 -0.81 9.98 -6.30
C PHE A 92 -0.38 10.72 -5.04
N GLY A 93 -1.21 10.67 -3.99
CA GLY A 93 -0.89 11.23 -2.67
C GLY A 93 -1.11 12.74 -2.55
N GLN A 94 -1.87 13.37 -3.46
CA GLN A 94 -2.38 14.73 -3.33
C GLN A 94 -3.88 14.75 -3.61
N ILE A 95 -4.58 15.68 -2.96
CA ILE A 95 -6.01 15.91 -3.18
C ILE A 95 -6.18 16.71 -4.47
N LEU A 96 -7.06 16.24 -5.34
CA LEU A 96 -7.47 16.93 -6.55
C LEU A 96 -8.73 17.76 -6.28
N THR A 97 -8.73 19.01 -6.71
CA THR A 97 -9.91 19.88 -6.61
C THR A 97 -10.90 19.57 -7.70
N GLN A 98 -12.17 19.98 -7.54
CA GLN A 98 -13.19 19.82 -8.57
C GLN A 98 -12.73 20.43 -9.91
N GLU A 99 -12.06 21.58 -9.87
CA GLU A 99 -11.48 22.21 -11.06
C GLU A 99 -10.54 21.29 -11.84
N ILE A 100 -9.69 20.52 -11.13
CA ILE A 100 -8.77 19.55 -11.76
C ILE A 100 -9.53 18.33 -12.28
N LEU A 101 -10.52 17.85 -11.51
CA LEU A 101 -11.32 16.68 -11.87
C LEU A 101 -12.15 16.89 -13.13
N ASP A 102 -12.54 18.14 -13.40
CA ASP A 102 -13.37 18.53 -14.54
C ASP A 102 -12.55 18.86 -15.82
N ILE A 103 -11.22 18.87 -15.75
CA ILE A 103 -10.39 19.19 -16.92
C ILE A 103 -10.44 18.08 -18.00
N PRO A 104 -10.26 16.78 -17.67
CA PRO A 104 -10.35 15.73 -18.68
C PRO A 104 -11.80 15.54 -19.14
N VAL A 105 -12.00 15.28 -20.43
CA VAL A 105 -13.34 15.11 -21.03
C VAL A 105 -14.18 14.04 -20.31
N HIS A 106 -13.52 12.91 -19.93
CA HIS A 106 -14.14 11.82 -19.18
C HIS A 106 -13.85 11.87 -17.68
N GLY A 107 -13.27 12.98 -17.19
CA GLY A 107 -12.90 13.15 -15.79
C GLY A 107 -11.69 12.30 -15.36
N CYS A 108 -11.60 12.03 -14.06
CA CYS A 108 -10.49 11.30 -13.46
C CYS A 108 -10.95 9.93 -12.97
N ILE A 109 -10.23 8.87 -13.33
CA ILE A 109 -10.47 7.49 -12.90
C ILE A 109 -9.37 7.10 -11.91
N ASN A 110 -9.75 6.71 -10.69
CA ASN A 110 -8.80 6.21 -9.69
C ASN A 110 -8.79 4.68 -9.66
N VAL A 111 -7.60 4.09 -9.52
CA VAL A 111 -7.40 2.67 -9.21
C VAL A 111 -7.18 2.54 -7.72
N HIS A 112 -8.24 2.16 -7.01
CA HIS A 112 -8.25 2.05 -5.55
C HIS A 112 -8.06 0.61 -5.08
N ALA A 113 -7.14 0.40 -4.13
CA ALA A 113 -6.72 -0.94 -3.70
C ALA A 113 -7.63 -1.50 -2.59
N SER A 114 -8.94 -1.43 -2.77
CA SER A 114 -9.95 -2.12 -1.95
C SER A 114 -11.22 -2.41 -2.74
N LEU A 115 -12.11 -3.19 -2.14
CA LEU A 115 -13.50 -3.34 -2.59
C LEU A 115 -14.35 -2.22 -1.96
N LEU A 116 -14.43 -1.07 -2.63
CA LEU A 116 -15.25 0.04 -2.15
C LEU A 116 -16.72 -0.38 -1.95
N PRO A 117 -17.39 0.17 -0.92
CA PRO A 117 -17.03 1.31 -0.08
C PRO A 117 -16.14 1.01 1.14
N LYS A 118 -15.66 -0.22 1.33
CA LYS A 118 -14.72 -0.55 2.41
C LYS A 118 -13.33 0.02 2.13
N TYR A 119 -12.64 0.45 3.21
CA TYR A 119 -11.24 0.89 3.18
C TYR A 119 -10.97 2.08 2.25
N ARG A 120 -11.84 3.12 2.27
CA ARG A 120 -11.50 4.42 1.70
C ARG A 120 -10.26 4.98 2.38
N GLY A 121 -9.38 5.69 1.66
CA GLY A 121 -8.24 6.40 2.23
C GLY A 121 -6.87 5.84 1.84
N ALA A 122 -5.88 6.03 2.71
CA ALA A 122 -4.47 6.02 2.30
C ALA A 122 -3.78 4.64 2.36
N ALA A 123 -4.30 3.69 3.14
CA ALA A 123 -3.62 2.41 3.40
C ALA A 123 -4.56 1.19 3.36
N PRO A 124 -5.41 1.05 2.32
CA PRO A 124 -6.42 -0.01 2.25
C PRO A 124 -5.82 -1.42 2.32
N ILE A 125 -4.67 -1.65 1.69
CA ILE A 125 -4.01 -2.96 1.63
C ILE A 125 -3.58 -3.43 3.02
N GLN A 126 -2.91 -2.55 3.79
CA GLN A 126 -2.46 -2.87 5.14
C GLN A 126 -3.64 -3.14 6.06
N HIS A 127 -4.65 -2.27 6.04
CA HIS A 127 -5.82 -2.41 6.91
C HIS A 127 -6.61 -3.68 6.63
N ALA A 128 -6.79 -4.08 5.37
CA ALA A 128 -7.47 -5.33 5.04
C ALA A 128 -6.79 -6.56 5.67
N ILE A 129 -5.44 -6.60 5.71
CA ILE A 129 -4.71 -7.68 6.38
C ILE A 129 -4.79 -7.56 7.90
N MET A 130 -4.57 -6.36 8.46
CA MET A 130 -4.55 -6.12 9.91
C MET A 130 -5.92 -6.37 10.55
N ASP A 131 -7.00 -6.11 9.82
CA ASP A 131 -8.37 -6.36 10.27
C ASP A 131 -8.80 -7.84 10.08
N GLY A 132 -7.91 -8.69 9.55
CA GLY A 132 -8.15 -10.13 9.40
C GLY A 132 -9.14 -10.49 8.28
N GLU A 133 -9.30 -9.62 7.28
CA GLU A 133 -10.14 -9.94 6.11
C GLU A 133 -9.57 -11.15 5.33
N THR A 134 -10.47 -11.95 4.78
CA THR A 134 -10.11 -13.12 3.95
C THR A 134 -10.09 -12.80 2.46
N ALA A 135 -10.58 -11.63 2.08
CA ALA A 135 -10.57 -11.11 0.72
C ALA A 135 -10.52 -9.58 0.72
N THR A 136 -9.92 -9.03 -0.31
CA THR A 136 -9.93 -7.61 -0.66
C THR A 136 -10.05 -7.49 -2.17
N GLY A 137 -9.60 -6.41 -2.78
CA GLY A 137 -9.60 -6.29 -4.23
C GLY A 137 -9.18 -4.94 -4.74
N ILE A 138 -9.53 -4.69 -5.98
CA ILE A 138 -9.37 -3.41 -6.67
C ILE A 138 -10.75 -2.90 -7.08
N THR A 139 -10.93 -1.60 -6.95
CA THR A 139 -12.05 -0.86 -7.55
C THR A 139 -11.48 0.23 -8.44
N THR A 140 -11.85 0.26 -9.73
CA THR A 140 -11.74 1.48 -10.52
C THR A 140 -12.96 2.35 -10.24
N MET A 141 -12.75 3.65 -10.00
CA MET A 141 -13.84 4.55 -9.66
C MET A 141 -13.70 5.90 -10.36
N GLN A 142 -14.82 6.53 -10.69
CA GLN A 142 -14.87 7.92 -11.11
C GLN A 142 -14.60 8.80 -9.91
N MET A 143 -13.60 9.67 -9.96
CA MET A 143 -13.30 10.54 -8.82
C MET A 143 -14.30 11.68 -8.70
N ASP A 144 -14.61 12.03 -7.46
CA ASP A 144 -15.32 13.22 -7.04
C ASP A 144 -14.47 14.03 -6.03
N ALA A 145 -15.03 15.10 -5.48
CA ALA A 145 -14.32 15.94 -4.51
C ALA A 145 -14.16 15.30 -3.12
N GLY A 146 -14.80 14.16 -2.87
CA GLY A 146 -14.69 13.42 -1.62
C GLY A 146 -13.46 12.50 -1.57
N LEU A 147 -13.23 11.92 -0.40
CA LEU A 147 -12.16 10.93 -0.24
C LEU A 147 -12.69 9.54 -0.62
N ASP A 148 -12.37 9.10 -1.83
CA ASP A 148 -12.75 7.80 -2.39
C ASP A 148 -14.28 7.53 -2.32
N THR A 149 -15.08 8.57 -2.58
CA THR A 149 -16.56 8.53 -2.51
C THR A 149 -17.25 8.43 -3.85
N GLY A 150 -16.52 8.60 -4.94
CA GLY A 150 -17.09 8.61 -6.28
C GLY A 150 -17.66 7.27 -6.74
N ASP A 151 -18.37 7.28 -7.85
CA ASP A 151 -19.01 6.09 -8.40
C ASP A 151 -18.03 5.01 -8.77
N MET A 152 -18.33 3.77 -8.38
CA MET A 152 -17.55 2.59 -8.80
C MET A 152 -17.81 2.31 -10.28
N LEU A 153 -16.75 1.91 -10.99
CA LEU A 153 -16.78 1.51 -12.39
C LEU A 153 -16.71 -0.02 -12.49
N LEU A 154 -15.55 -0.59 -12.21
CA LEU A 154 -15.36 -2.04 -12.16
C LEU A 154 -14.73 -2.46 -10.83
N ARG A 155 -14.93 -3.74 -10.46
CA ARG A 155 -14.32 -4.32 -9.25
C ARG A 155 -13.75 -5.69 -9.55
N ARG A 156 -12.65 -6.03 -8.87
CA ARG A 156 -12.05 -7.37 -8.92
C ARG A 156 -11.63 -7.80 -7.52
N GLU A 157 -12.15 -8.92 -7.08
CA GLU A 157 -11.82 -9.51 -5.79
C GLU A 157 -10.49 -10.26 -5.86
N VAL A 158 -9.73 -10.22 -4.75
CA VAL A 158 -8.45 -10.89 -4.55
C VAL A 158 -8.46 -11.55 -3.16
N PRO A 159 -8.17 -12.85 -3.04
CA PRO A 159 -8.13 -13.53 -1.74
C PRO A 159 -6.93 -13.08 -0.91
N ILE A 160 -7.11 -13.09 0.42
CA ILE A 160 -6.06 -12.92 1.43
C ILE A 160 -5.87 -14.26 2.13
N HIS A 161 -4.72 -14.89 1.94
CA HIS A 161 -4.37 -16.16 2.57
C HIS A 161 -3.69 -15.94 3.93
N ALA A 162 -3.57 -17.01 4.72
CA ALA A 162 -3.01 -16.94 6.07
C ALA A 162 -1.54 -16.46 6.10
N ASP A 163 -0.80 -16.66 5.02
CA ASP A 163 0.61 -16.25 4.84
C ASP A 163 0.78 -14.95 4.02
N THR A 164 -0.34 -14.37 3.57
CA THR A 164 -0.30 -13.14 2.78
C THR A 164 0.24 -11.98 3.59
N THR A 165 1.29 -11.33 3.07
CA THR A 165 1.86 -10.10 3.62
C THR A 165 1.44 -8.87 2.81
N TYR A 166 1.62 -7.68 3.36
CA TYR A 166 1.43 -6.44 2.60
C TYR A 166 2.22 -6.44 1.30
N GLY A 167 3.48 -6.90 1.31
CA GLY A 167 4.30 -6.92 0.11
C GLY A 167 3.73 -7.83 -0.98
N THR A 168 3.35 -9.06 -0.65
CA THR A 168 2.78 -10.00 -1.62
C THR A 168 1.40 -9.56 -2.12
N LEU A 169 0.56 -9.04 -1.22
CA LEU A 169 -0.76 -8.53 -1.60
C LEU A 169 -0.67 -7.27 -2.48
N HIS A 170 0.26 -6.36 -2.16
CA HIS A 170 0.54 -5.17 -2.97
C HIS A 170 0.86 -5.54 -4.42
N ASP A 171 1.73 -6.52 -4.65
CA ASP A 171 2.13 -6.92 -6.00
C ASP A 171 0.98 -7.61 -6.74
N THR A 172 0.20 -8.44 -6.05
CA THR A 172 -1.00 -9.08 -6.62
C THR A 172 -2.06 -8.05 -7.00
N LEU A 173 -2.33 -7.07 -6.10
CA LEU A 173 -3.29 -6.01 -6.36
C LEU A 173 -2.81 -5.04 -7.44
N MET A 174 -1.51 -4.78 -7.55
CA MET A 174 -0.94 -3.98 -8.64
C MET A 174 -1.23 -4.61 -10.01
N ALA A 175 -0.99 -5.91 -10.15
CA ALA A 175 -1.27 -6.63 -11.40
C ALA A 175 -2.78 -6.65 -11.71
N ALA A 176 -3.61 -7.02 -10.72
CA ALA A 176 -5.06 -7.03 -10.87
C ALA A 176 -5.64 -5.64 -11.20
N GLY A 177 -5.07 -4.60 -10.58
CA GLY A 177 -5.47 -3.20 -10.81
C GLY A 177 -5.11 -2.70 -12.21
N ALA A 178 -3.96 -3.10 -12.71
CA ALA A 178 -3.53 -2.76 -14.06
C ALA A 178 -4.43 -3.41 -15.13
N GLU A 179 -4.75 -4.70 -14.98
CA GLU A 179 -5.69 -5.41 -15.86
C GLU A 179 -7.09 -4.78 -15.80
N LEU A 180 -7.61 -4.53 -14.59
CA LEU A 180 -8.93 -3.94 -14.40
C LEU A 180 -9.03 -2.52 -14.96
N LEU A 181 -7.94 -1.74 -14.87
CA LEU A 181 -7.87 -0.41 -15.48
C LEU A 181 -7.96 -0.50 -16.99
N VAL A 182 -7.21 -1.41 -17.63
CA VAL A 182 -7.28 -1.61 -19.09
C VAL A 182 -8.71 -1.93 -19.51
N GLU A 183 -9.38 -2.87 -18.84
CA GLU A 183 -10.79 -3.19 -19.09
C GLU A 183 -11.71 -1.97 -18.90
N THR A 184 -11.46 -1.16 -17.86
CA THR A 184 -12.22 0.07 -17.61
C THR A 184 -12.08 1.07 -18.76
N ILE A 185 -10.84 1.26 -19.25
CA ILE A 185 -10.56 2.20 -20.35
C ILE A 185 -11.11 1.67 -21.69
N GLU A 186 -11.10 0.36 -21.93
CA GLU A 186 -11.76 -0.26 -23.08
C GLU A 186 -13.25 0.04 -23.10
N GLN A 187 -13.94 -0.24 -22.00
CA GLN A 187 -15.38 0.06 -21.87
C GLN A 187 -15.68 1.57 -21.97
N LEU A 188 -14.78 2.43 -21.47
CA LEU A 188 -14.90 3.88 -21.62
C LEU A 188 -14.85 4.28 -23.09
N ALA A 189 -13.86 3.75 -23.84
CA ALA A 189 -13.68 4.04 -25.27
C ALA A 189 -14.84 3.52 -26.15
N GLU A 190 -15.47 2.43 -25.72
CA GLU A 190 -16.67 1.85 -26.37
C GLU A 190 -17.96 2.54 -25.97
N GLY A 191 -17.96 3.36 -24.91
CA GLY A 191 -19.17 4.00 -24.37
C GLY A 191 -20.09 3.03 -23.64
N THR A 192 -19.57 1.88 -23.18
CA THR A 192 -20.32 0.84 -22.48
C THR A 192 -20.11 0.87 -20.95
N LEU A 193 -19.18 1.71 -20.47
CA LEU A 193 -18.82 1.79 -19.06
C LEU A 193 -20.00 2.32 -18.21
N VAL A 194 -20.38 1.55 -17.20
CA VAL A 194 -21.48 1.89 -16.30
C VAL A 194 -20.93 2.41 -14.96
N ARG A 195 -21.48 3.51 -14.49
CA ARG A 195 -21.18 4.08 -13.16
C ARG A 195 -22.18 3.55 -12.13
N THR A 196 -21.69 3.05 -11.02
CA THR A 196 -22.51 2.52 -9.92
C THR A 196 -22.21 3.28 -8.64
N PRO A 197 -23.16 3.99 -8.04
CA PRO A 197 -22.97 4.64 -6.75
C PRO A 197 -22.51 3.65 -5.68
N GLN A 198 -21.69 4.14 -4.75
CA GLN A 198 -21.28 3.33 -3.61
C GLN A 198 -22.44 3.22 -2.61
N GLU A 199 -22.84 1.99 -2.30
CA GLU A 199 -23.92 1.68 -1.34
C GLU A 199 -23.38 0.81 -0.19
N GLY A 200 -24.03 0.86 0.98
CA GLY A 200 -23.70 0.09 2.16
C GLY A 200 -22.72 0.80 3.13
N GLU A 201 -22.24 0.04 4.10
CA GLU A 201 -21.32 0.56 5.13
C GLU A 201 -19.94 0.84 4.54
N SER A 202 -19.46 2.06 4.78
CA SER A 202 -18.09 2.46 4.40
C SER A 202 -17.16 2.37 5.60
N SER A 203 -15.90 2.02 5.35
CA SER A 203 -14.82 2.12 6.33
C SER A 203 -13.65 2.93 5.79
N TYR A 204 -12.80 3.41 6.71
CA TYR A 204 -11.67 4.25 6.37
C TYR A 204 -10.35 3.60 6.81
N ALA A 205 -9.42 3.50 5.86
CA ALA A 205 -8.06 3.03 6.06
C ALA A 205 -7.12 4.23 6.23
N SER A 206 -6.86 4.61 7.47
CA SER A 206 -5.98 5.73 7.79
C SER A 206 -4.54 5.44 7.36
N ARG A 207 -3.76 6.52 7.20
CA ARG A 207 -2.34 6.38 6.91
C ARG A 207 -1.62 5.61 8.03
N ILE A 208 -0.76 4.68 7.66
CA ILE A 208 0.12 3.99 8.62
C ILE A 208 1.12 5.01 9.19
N VAL A 209 1.08 5.18 10.49
CA VAL A 209 1.99 6.02 11.27
C VAL A 209 2.89 5.16 12.15
N ARG A 210 3.86 5.77 12.81
CA ARG A 210 4.82 5.01 13.63
C ARG A 210 4.13 4.25 14.77
N GLU A 211 3.13 4.85 15.35
CA GLU A 211 2.34 4.30 16.47
C GLU A 211 1.55 3.05 16.04
N THR A 212 1.05 3.03 14.79
CA THR A 212 0.37 1.84 14.23
C THR A 212 1.30 0.63 14.17
N ALA A 213 2.61 0.85 14.05
CA ALA A 213 3.57 -0.24 13.91
C ALA A 213 4.03 -0.85 15.24
N VAL A 214 3.63 -0.28 16.38
CA VAL A 214 4.02 -0.79 17.71
C VAL A 214 3.17 -2.00 18.07
N ILE A 215 3.84 -3.12 18.39
CA ILE A 215 3.16 -4.34 18.83
C ILE A 215 2.64 -4.16 20.26
N ASP A 216 1.34 -4.29 20.42
CA ASP A 216 0.72 -4.49 21.73
C ASP A 216 0.67 -6.00 22.04
N TRP A 217 1.62 -6.47 22.83
CA TRP A 217 1.72 -7.89 23.19
C TRP A 217 0.53 -8.41 24.02
N ALA A 218 -0.30 -7.52 24.58
CA ALA A 218 -1.50 -7.92 25.31
C ALA A 218 -2.67 -8.32 24.38
N ARG A 219 -2.55 -8.06 23.08
CA ARG A 219 -3.53 -8.48 22.08
C ARG A 219 -3.45 -9.99 21.83
N PRO A 220 -4.53 -10.59 21.30
CA PRO A 220 -4.49 -11.97 20.82
C PRO A 220 -3.39 -12.20 19.79
N ALA A 221 -2.77 -13.38 19.82
CA ALA A 221 -1.68 -13.77 18.93
C ALA A 221 -2.03 -13.61 17.44
N GLN A 222 -3.27 -13.91 17.08
CA GLN A 222 -3.76 -13.78 15.70
C GLN A 222 -3.82 -12.33 15.23
N GLU A 223 -4.14 -11.37 16.11
CA GLU A 223 -4.14 -9.95 15.79
C GLU A 223 -2.70 -9.41 15.65
N ILE A 224 -1.77 -9.90 16.47
CA ILE A 224 -0.35 -9.56 16.35
C ILE A 224 0.23 -10.12 15.05
N ASP A 225 -0.13 -11.34 14.66
CA ASP A 225 0.27 -11.92 13.38
C ASP A 225 -0.26 -11.10 12.21
N ALA A 226 -1.53 -10.72 12.23
CA ALA A 226 -2.15 -9.87 11.20
C ALA A 226 -1.45 -8.51 11.09
N LEU A 227 -1.09 -7.87 12.22
CA LEU A 227 -0.30 -6.64 12.26
C LEU A 227 1.07 -6.84 11.60
N VAL A 228 1.79 -7.90 11.98
CA VAL A 228 3.12 -8.19 11.43
C VAL A 228 3.05 -8.41 9.93
N ARG A 229 2.12 -9.21 9.44
CA ARG A 229 1.90 -9.45 8.00
C ARG A 229 1.47 -8.18 7.27
N GLY A 230 0.54 -7.41 7.83
CA GLY A 230 0.03 -6.17 7.25
C GLY A 230 1.09 -5.06 7.12
N LEU A 231 2.19 -5.15 7.87
CA LEU A 231 3.28 -4.18 7.86
C LEU A 231 4.59 -4.71 7.24
N ASN A 232 4.62 -5.94 6.75
CA ASN A 232 5.79 -6.53 6.10
C ASN A 232 5.74 -6.32 4.58
N PRO A 233 6.74 -5.70 3.93
CA PRO A 233 8.07 -5.35 4.45
C PRO A 233 8.20 -3.89 4.95
N VAL A 234 7.17 -3.09 4.92
CA VAL A 234 7.24 -1.65 5.26
C VAL A 234 6.00 -1.20 6.02
N PRO A 235 6.17 -0.61 7.22
CA PRO A 235 7.42 -0.27 7.91
C PRO A 235 8.03 -1.40 8.75
N TYR A 236 7.42 -2.57 8.82
CA TYR A 236 7.52 -3.65 9.78
C TYR A 236 6.89 -3.31 11.14
N ALA A 237 6.30 -4.29 11.80
CA ALA A 237 5.88 -4.18 13.18
C ALA A 237 7.11 -4.03 14.10
N GLN A 238 6.95 -3.31 15.21
CA GLN A 238 8.05 -2.90 16.08
C GLN A 238 7.74 -3.22 17.54
N THR A 239 8.80 -3.55 18.28
CA THR A 239 8.76 -3.70 19.72
C THR A 239 10.04 -3.14 20.31
N THR A 240 10.06 -2.88 21.64
CA THR A 240 11.22 -2.29 22.32
C THR A 240 11.73 -3.23 23.41
N LEU A 241 13.05 -3.33 23.54
CA LEU A 241 13.73 -3.98 24.65
C LEU A 241 14.94 -3.13 25.03
N ASP A 242 15.06 -2.75 26.30
CA ASP A 242 16.14 -1.91 26.83
C ASP A 242 16.39 -0.65 25.96
N ASP A 243 15.32 0.10 25.67
CA ASP A 243 15.29 1.30 24.82
C ASP A 243 15.70 1.06 23.35
N ALA A 244 15.98 -0.17 22.96
CA ALA A 244 16.32 -0.53 21.59
C ALA A 244 15.10 -1.01 20.83
N VAL A 245 14.86 -0.44 19.64
CA VAL A 245 13.74 -0.82 18.76
C VAL A 245 14.11 -2.00 17.88
N TYR A 246 13.37 -3.07 18.02
CA TYR A 246 13.43 -4.25 17.16
C TYR A 246 12.26 -4.26 16.19
N LYS A 247 12.49 -4.75 14.98
CA LYS A 247 11.43 -4.95 14.00
C LYS A 247 11.18 -6.44 13.82
N ILE A 248 9.92 -6.80 13.77
CA ILE A 248 9.46 -8.17 13.59
C ILE A 248 9.02 -8.33 12.13
N GLY A 249 9.65 -9.27 11.43
CA GLY A 249 9.37 -9.55 10.03
C GLY A 249 8.31 -10.63 9.85
N ALA A 250 8.41 -11.72 10.63
CA ALA A 250 7.46 -12.82 10.54
C ALA A 250 7.31 -13.53 11.90
N LEU A 251 6.14 -14.12 12.07
CA LEU A 251 5.74 -14.90 13.24
C LEU A 251 5.26 -16.30 12.83
N ARG A 252 5.18 -17.19 13.80
CA ARG A 252 4.47 -18.45 13.73
C ARG A 252 3.64 -18.63 15.00
N LEU A 253 2.35 -18.85 14.83
CA LEU A 253 1.44 -19.21 15.92
C LEU A 253 1.78 -20.62 16.39
N THR A 254 1.91 -20.82 17.70
CA THR A 254 2.33 -22.11 18.27
C THR A 254 1.17 -23.03 18.61
N GLY A 255 -0.03 -22.47 18.77
CA GLY A 255 -1.21 -23.19 19.31
C GLY A 255 -1.11 -23.50 20.79
N CYS A 256 -0.09 -22.96 21.50
CA CYS A 256 0.11 -23.16 22.92
C CYS A 256 -0.38 -21.93 23.70
N ALA A 257 -1.20 -22.16 24.73
CA ALA A 257 -1.66 -21.06 25.59
C ALA A 257 -0.47 -20.28 26.16
N ALA A 258 -0.67 -18.96 26.37
CA ALA A 258 0.36 -18.09 26.91
C ALA A 258 0.93 -18.62 28.22
N SER A 259 2.24 -18.84 28.27
CA SER A 259 2.93 -19.45 29.40
C SER A 259 3.52 -18.42 30.38
N ALA A 260 3.45 -17.12 30.04
CA ALA A 260 3.99 -16.02 30.83
C ALA A 260 3.16 -14.73 30.60
N PRO A 261 3.37 -13.67 31.39
CA PRO A 261 2.78 -12.37 31.11
C PRO A 261 3.14 -11.85 29.72
N ALA A 262 2.20 -11.19 29.04
CA ALA A 262 2.34 -10.70 27.68
C ALA A 262 3.62 -9.88 27.47
N GLY A 263 4.33 -10.12 26.35
CA GLY A 263 5.61 -9.54 26.00
C GLY A 263 6.83 -10.26 26.61
N THR A 264 6.64 -11.22 27.49
CA THR A 264 7.76 -11.97 28.10
C THR A 264 8.39 -12.90 27.08
N ILE A 265 9.70 -12.86 26.95
CA ILE A 265 10.49 -13.81 26.17
C ILE A 265 10.49 -15.16 26.93
N VAL A 266 9.74 -16.12 26.40
CA VAL A 266 9.59 -17.47 26.97
C VAL A 266 10.84 -18.30 26.69
N SER A 267 11.32 -18.27 25.45
CA SER A 267 12.56 -18.91 25.04
C SER A 267 13.36 -18.05 24.08
N ALA A 268 14.67 -18.12 24.16
CA ALA A 268 15.59 -17.39 23.28
C ALA A 268 16.89 -18.20 23.10
N ASP A 269 16.79 -19.39 22.53
CA ASP A 269 17.93 -20.25 22.26
C ASP A 269 17.83 -20.95 20.89
N ARG A 270 18.93 -21.53 20.43
CA ARG A 270 18.98 -22.15 19.10
C ARG A 270 18.09 -23.38 18.93
N LYS A 271 17.74 -24.06 20.01
CA LYS A 271 16.99 -25.30 19.96
C LYS A 271 15.49 -25.05 20.02
N SER A 272 15.08 -24.12 20.89
CA SER A 272 13.68 -23.79 21.13
C SER A 272 13.19 -22.51 20.40
N GLY A 273 14.11 -21.79 19.71
CA GLY A 273 13.75 -20.59 18.97
C GLY A 273 13.57 -19.35 19.86
N LEU A 274 13.02 -18.30 19.28
CA LEU A 274 12.63 -17.06 19.95
C LEU A 274 11.11 -17.04 20.13
N THR A 275 10.65 -17.35 21.33
CA THR A 275 9.21 -17.40 21.66
C THR A 275 8.87 -16.29 22.65
N VAL A 276 7.76 -15.62 22.42
CA VAL A 276 7.25 -14.51 23.24
C VAL A 276 5.79 -14.78 23.58
N ALA A 277 5.39 -14.55 24.83
CA ALA A 277 4.02 -14.66 25.24
C ALA A 277 3.19 -13.48 24.71
N ALA A 278 2.08 -13.75 24.05
CA ALA A 278 1.04 -12.79 23.69
C ALA A 278 -0.09 -12.80 24.72
N GLY A 279 -1.22 -12.16 24.40
CA GLY A 279 -2.36 -12.08 25.32
C GLY A 279 -3.02 -13.43 25.64
N ASP A 280 -3.00 -14.35 24.69
CA ASP A 280 -3.69 -15.64 24.76
C ASP A 280 -2.80 -16.84 24.40
N GLU A 281 -1.72 -16.64 23.64
CA GLU A 281 -0.89 -17.70 23.08
C GLU A 281 0.59 -17.31 23.09
N ASP A 282 1.49 -18.29 23.14
CA ASP A 282 2.91 -18.08 22.89
C ASP A 282 3.17 -18.02 21.37
N ILE A 283 3.89 -17.00 20.92
CA ILE A 283 4.20 -16.77 19.50
C ILE A 283 5.69 -16.99 19.26
N GLU A 284 6.06 -17.73 18.22
CA GLU A 284 7.45 -17.83 17.77
C GLU A 284 7.77 -16.71 16.76
N ILE A 285 8.76 -15.89 17.07
CA ILE A 285 9.33 -14.93 16.12
C ILE A 285 10.27 -15.68 15.19
N THR A 286 9.98 -15.67 13.88
CA THR A 286 10.79 -16.35 12.86
C THR A 286 11.74 -15.43 12.13
N GLU A 287 11.39 -14.13 12.00
CA GLU A 287 12.25 -13.10 11.42
C GLU A 287 12.28 -11.84 12.28
N ILE A 288 13.49 -11.33 12.52
CA ILE A 288 13.73 -10.17 13.40
C ILE A 288 14.84 -9.28 12.84
N GLN A 289 14.72 -7.98 13.08
CA GLN A 289 15.74 -6.99 12.80
C GLN A 289 16.14 -6.24 14.07
N ALA A 290 17.39 -6.41 14.51
CA ALA A 290 17.97 -5.59 15.57
C ALA A 290 18.31 -4.17 15.08
N PRO A 291 18.48 -3.19 15.98
CA PRO A 291 18.85 -1.82 15.65
C PRO A 291 20.10 -1.77 14.76
N GLY A 292 19.99 -1.08 13.61
CA GLY A 292 21.11 -0.91 12.66
C GLY A 292 21.50 -2.15 11.85
N LYS A 293 20.83 -3.29 12.03
CA LYS A 293 21.07 -4.52 11.26
C LYS A 293 20.05 -4.68 10.12
N LYS A 294 20.20 -5.75 9.34
CA LYS A 294 19.20 -6.18 8.35
C LYS A 294 18.21 -7.15 8.99
N MET A 295 17.03 -7.29 8.40
CA MET A 295 16.12 -8.39 8.72
C MET A 295 16.81 -9.73 8.50
N MET A 296 16.64 -10.67 9.44
CA MET A 296 17.27 -11.99 9.39
C MET A 296 16.42 -13.03 10.12
N PRO A 297 16.59 -14.33 9.82
CA PRO A 297 15.96 -15.39 10.58
C PRO A 297 16.34 -15.29 12.08
N ALA A 298 15.38 -15.53 12.96
CA ALA A 298 15.60 -15.48 14.40
C ALA A 298 16.70 -16.45 14.87
N SER A 299 16.84 -17.62 14.22
CA SER A 299 17.92 -18.57 14.47
C SER A 299 19.32 -17.98 14.21
N ALA A 300 19.46 -17.14 13.18
CA ALA A 300 20.71 -16.45 12.88
C ALA A 300 20.97 -15.31 13.87
N PHE A 301 19.93 -14.58 14.25
CA PHE A 301 19.97 -13.51 15.24
C PHE A 301 20.45 -14.03 16.62
N LEU A 302 19.92 -15.16 17.09
CA LEU A 302 20.28 -15.79 18.37
C LEU A 302 21.73 -16.30 18.42
N ASN A 303 22.45 -16.39 17.28
CA ASN A 303 23.88 -16.70 17.28
C ASN A 303 24.76 -15.52 17.74
N GLY A 304 24.29 -14.30 17.63
CA GLY A 304 25.06 -13.08 17.90
C GLY A 304 24.46 -12.15 18.94
N CYS A 305 23.30 -12.50 19.49
CA CYS A 305 22.62 -11.67 20.48
C CYS A 305 22.11 -12.53 21.63
N ALA A 306 22.50 -12.19 22.84
CA ALA A 306 22.03 -12.85 24.06
C ALA A 306 20.73 -12.19 24.54
N LEU A 307 19.60 -12.63 23.99
CA LEU A 307 18.31 -12.40 24.65
C LEU A 307 18.16 -13.39 25.81
N THR A 308 17.61 -12.93 26.91
CA THR A 308 17.43 -13.77 28.10
C THR A 308 15.94 -14.10 28.28
N SER A 309 15.63 -15.39 28.46
CA SER A 309 14.30 -15.83 28.89
C SER A 309 13.91 -15.10 30.19
N GLY A 310 12.67 -14.66 30.28
CA GLY A 310 12.15 -13.86 31.39
C GLY A 310 12.28 -12.35 31.21
N THR A 311 13.07 -11.85 30.24
CA THR A 311 13.02 -10.43 29.88
C THR A 311 11.76 -10.11 29.08
N ARG A 312 11.39 -8.84 29.00
CA ARG A 312 10.11 -8.45 28.43
C ARG A 312 10.26 -7.43 27.31
N PHE A 313 9.72 -7.73 26.15
CA PHE A 313 9.47 -6.74 25.11
C PHE A 313 8.37 -5.77 25.56
N LEU A 314 8.55 -4.50 25.23
CA LEU A 314 7.60 -3.42 25.51
C LEU A 314 6.91 -2.97 24.20
N SER A 315 5.70 -2.51 24.37
CA SER A 315 4.93 -1.83 23.31
C SER A 315 5.46 -0.46 23.04
#